data_b0cdeefdc70f3fb115f7e901a705f78d
#
_entry.id   b0cdeefdc70f3fb115f7e901a705f78d
#
_cell.length_a   1.000
_cell.length_b   1.000
_cell.length_c   1.000
_cell.angle_alpha   90.00
_cell.angle_beta   90.00
_cell.angle_gamma   90.00
#
_symmetry.space_group_name_H-M   'P 1'
#
loop_
_entity.id
_entity.type
_entity.pdbx_description
1 polymer ?
#
loop_
_entity_poly.entity_id
_entity_poly.type
_entity_poly.pdbx_seq_one_letter_code
_entity_poly.pdbx_strand_id
1 'polypeptide(L)'
;MSLDFFDSSGQPYAYCDDGDTIFTFSGSPIAYIDGDSIYSFSGAHLGFFEDGNIWDHNGNVVLFTSGSSAGPMKPLQALKPLKGLKSLKPLKGLKSLKPLKSLKSMNWSTMSPQQLFET
;
A
#
# COMPACT_ATOMS: atom_id res chain seq x y z
N MET A 1 -1.06 -8.79 13.49
CA MET A 1 0.22 -8.55 12.78
C MET A 1 0.24 -7.13 12.27
N SER A 2 1.35 -6.43 12.43
CA SER A 2 1.48 -5.06 11.97
C SER A 2 2.43 -4.98 10.78
N LEU A 3 2.03 -4.23 9.76
CA LEU A 3 2.83 -3.96 8.58
C LEU A 3 3.10 -2.48 8.51
N ASP A 4 4.36 -2.12 8.20
CA ASP A 4 4.73 -0.74 7.92
C ASP A 4 5.17 -0.65 6.47
N PHE A 5 4.63 0.34 5.75
CA PHE A 5 4.88 0.54 4.33
C PHE A 5 5.81 1.72 4.11
N PHE A 6 6.86 1.48 3.32
CA PHE A 6 7.91 2.47 3.02
C PHE A 6 7.94 2.74 1.52
N ASP A 7 8.24 3.97 1.14
CA ASP A 7 8.35 4.34 -0.26
C ASP A 7 9.73 4.01 -0.85
N SER A 8 9.95 4.38 -2.10
CA SER A 8 11.19 4.08 -2.82
C SER A 8 12.43 4.77 -2.25
N SER A 9 12.25 5.76 -1.38
CA SER A 9 13.32 6.44 -0.66
C SER A 9 13.53 5.86 0.74
N GLY A 10 12.74 4.88 1.15
CA GLY A 10 12.79 4.32 2.49
C GLY A 10 12.04 5.11 3.53
N GLN A 11 11.25 6.09 3.12
CA GLN A 11 10.45 6.90 4.05
C GLN A 11 9.17 6.16 4.41
N PRO A 12 8.80 6.10 5.72
CA PRO A 12 7.54 5.49 6.12
C PRO A 12 6.35 6.29 5.60
N TYR A 13 5.38 5.62 5.02
CA TYR A 13 4.21 6.26 4.42
C TYR A 13 2.92 5.88 5.12
N ALA A 14 2.73 4.59 5.43
CA ALA A 14 1.47 4.06 5.94
C ALA A 14 1.73 2.80 6.73
N TYR A 15 0.71 2.32 7.42
CA TYR A 15 0.78 1.08 8.17
C TYR A 15 -0.58 0.36 8.16
N CYS A 16 -0.55 -0.93 8.49
CA CYS A 16 -1.75 -1.74 8.67
C CYS A 16 -1.54 -2.59 9.92
N ASP A 17 -2.29 -2.35 10.98
CA ASP A 17 -2.13 -3.08 12.25
C ASP A 17 -3.35 -3.94 12.61
N ASP A 18 -4.38 -3.97 11.76
CA ASP A 18 -5.58 -4.77 11.97
C ASP A 18 -5.80 -5.82 10.88
N GLY A 19 -4.85 -5.96 9.94
CA GLY A 19 -4.95 -6.92 8.84
C GLY A 19 -5.88 -6.49 7.72
N ASP A 20 -6.47 -5.32 7.81
CA ASP A 20 -7.50 -4.85 6.86
C ASP A 20 -7.22 -3.44 6.35
N THR A 21 -7.17 -2.46 7.23
CA THR A 21 -7.15 -1.05 6.84
C THR A 21 -5.73 -0.51 6.79
N ILE A 22 -5.43 0.22 5.72
CA ILE A 22 -4.18 0.96 5.56
C ILE A 22 -4.42 2.40 6.03
N PHE A 23 -3.65 2.80 7.05
CA PHE A 23 -3.68 4.15 7.62
C PHE A 23 -2.38 4.87 7.30
N THR A 24 -2.45 6.17 7.05
CA THR A 24 -1.25 7.00 7.14
C THR A 24 -0.80 7.10 8.59
N PHE A 25 0.45 7.51 8.85
CA PHE A 25 0.93 7.64 10.23
C PHE A 25 0.20 8.76 11.00
N SER A 26 -0.45 9.69 10.30
CA SER A 26 -1.32 10.69 10.96
C SER A 26 -2.66 10.12 11.42
N GLY A 27 -3.01 8.89 11.00
CA GLY A 27 -4.23 8.24 11.40
C GLY A 27 -5.36 8.27 10.37
N SER A 28 -5.09 8.71 9.15
CA SER A 28 -6.09 8.74 8.08
C SER A 28 -6.21 7.38 7.42
N PRO A 29 -7.42 6.76 7.38
CA PRO A 29 -7.64 5.55 6.62
C PRO A 29 -7.68 5.89 5.13
N ILE A 30 -6.82 5.24 4.34
CA ILE A 30 -6.68 5.58 2.91
C ILE A 30 -7.05 4.44 1.98
N ALA A 31 -7.06 3.20 2.46
CA ALA A 31 -7.36 2.03 1.64
C ALA A 31 -7.56 0.82 2.53
N TYR A 32 -7.95 -0.30 1.92
CA TYR A 32 -8.04 -1.56 2.66
C TYR A 32 -7.53 -2.71 1.80
N ILE A 33 -7.18 -3.80 2.47
CA ILE A 33 -6.65 -5.01 1.85
C ILE A 33 -7.79 -6.03 1.77
N ASP A 34 -8.01 -6.58 0.59
CA ASP A 34 -8.97 -7.67 0.37
C ASP A 34 -8.25 -8.78 -0.38
N GLY A 35 -7.84 -9.82 0.36
CA GLY A 35 -6.99 -10.87 -0.19
C GLY A 35 -5.64 -10.30 -0.62
N ASP A 36 -5.35 -10.39 -1.90
CA ASP A 36 -4.14 -9.83 -2.49
C ASP A 36 -4.40 -8.49 -3.21
N SER A 37 -5.59 -7.91 -3.02
CA SER A 37 -5.97 -6.65 -3.67
C SER A 37 -5.98 -5.49 -2.68
N ILE A 38 -5.65 -4.32 -3.18
CA ILE A 38 -5.76 -3.05 -2.46
C ILE A 38 -6.88 -2.25 -3.11
N TYR A 39 -7.86 -1.85 -2.29
CA TYR A 39 -9.00 -1.05 -2.73
C TYR A 39 -9.05 0.27 -1.99
N SER A 40 -9.47 1.32 -2.69
CA SER A 40 -9.90 2.54 -2.01
C SER A 40 -11.26 2.30 -1.35
N PHE A 41 -11.62 3.16 -0.41
CA PHE A 41 -12.93 3.05 0.24
C PHE A 41 -14.08 3.35 -0.72
N SER A 42 -13.83 4.06 -1.82
CA SER A 42 -14.83 4.27 -2.87
C SER A 42 -15.07 3.03 -3.73
N GLY A 43 -14.20 2.02 -3.63
CA GLY A 43 -14.33 0.76 -4.37
C GLY A 43 -13.39 0.64 -5.56
N ALA A 44 -12.54 1.61 -5.82
CA ALA A 44 -11.58 1.52 -6.91
C ALA A 44 -10.46 0.54 -6.57
N HIS A 45 -10.11 -0.33 -7.51
CA HIS A 45 -8.97 -1.23 -7.34
C HIS A 45 -7.68 -0.44 -7.58
N LEU A 46 -6.82 -0.39 -6.58
CA LEU A 46 -5.60 0.44 -6.63
C LEU A 46 -4.36 -0.34 -7.03
N GLY A 47 -4.26 -1.57 -6.60
CA GLY A 47 -3.09 -2.39 -6.84
C GLY A 47 -3.17 -3.72 -6.11
N PHE A 48 -2.03 -4.38 -5.96
CA PHE A 48 -1.94 -5.69 -5.34
C PHE A 48 -0.96 -5.68 -4.19
N PHE A 49 -1.26 -6.48 -3.16
CA PHE A 49 -0.35 -6.71 -2.05
C PHE A 49 0.14 -8.15 -2.10
N GLU A 50 1.40 -8.33 -2.48
CA GLU A 50 2.06 -9.63 -2.55
C GLU A 50 3.55 -9.49 -2.27
N ASP A 51 4.16 -10.55 -1.76
CA ASP A 51 5.61 -10.61 -1.50
C ASP A 51 6.09 -9.47 -0.60
N GLY A 52 5.22 -8.96 0.27
CA GLY A 52 5.53 -7.85 1.16
C GLY A 52 5.59 -6.49 0.47
N ASN A 53 5.04 -6.37 -0.74
CA ASN A 53 5.03 -5.14 -1.52
C ASN A 53 3.61 -4.75 -1.94
N ILE A 54 3.40 -3.47 -2.14
CA ILE A 54 2.24 -2.98 -2.89
C ILE A 54 2.70 -2.69 -4.30
N TRP A 55 2.06 -3.38 -5.25
CA TRP A 55 2.35 -3.31 -6.68
C TRP A 55 1.28 -2.49 -7.39
N ASP A 56 1.68 -1.66 -8.33
CA ASP A 56 0.71 -0.97 -9.19
C ASP A 56 0.16 -1.92 -10.27
N HIS A 57 -0.74 -1.42 -11.11
CA HIS A 57 -1.34 -2.23 -12.17
C HIS A 57 -0.35 -2.61 -13.27
N ASN A 58 0.81 -1.98 -13.32
CA ASN A 58 1.86 -2.27 -14.31
C ASN A 58 2.89 -3.26 -13.79
N GLY A 59 2.73 -3.74 -12.55
CA GLY A 59 3.66 -4.69 -11.96
C GLY A 59 4.91 -4.06 -11.38
N ASN A 60 4.89 -2.78 -11.08
CA ASN A 60 5.99 -2.06 -10.43
C ASN A 60 5.67 -1.80 -8.96
N VAL A 61 6.70 -1.73 -8.12
CA VAL A 61 6.51 -1.58 -6.68
C VAL A 61 6.31 -0.11 -6.32
N VAL A 62 5.25 0.17 -5.55
CA VAL A 62 4.97 1.51 -5.02
C VAL A 62 5.44 1.63 -3.58
N LEU A 63 5.16 0.64 -2.76
CA LEU A 63 5.52 0.59 -1.34
C LEU A 63 6.05 -0.79 -0.99
N PHE A 64 6.94 -0.85 0.00
CA PHE A 64 7.45 -2.12 0.49
C PHE A 64 7.38 -2.21 2.00
N THR A 65 7.46 -3.44 2.51
CA THR A 65 7.55 -3.73 3.95
C THR A 65 8.87 -4.42 4.26
N SER A 66 9.16 -4.59 5.53
CA SER A 66 10.35 -5.34 5.97
C SER A 66 10.34 -6.79 5.48
N GLY A 67 9.16 -7.32 5.17
CA GLY A 67 9.02 -8.70 4.67
C GLY A 67 9.08 -8.81 3.15
N SER A 68 9.50 -7.76 2.43
CA SER A 68 9.57 -7.79 0.98
C SER A 68 10.55 -8.84 0.49
N SER A 69 10.11 -9.67 -0.48
CA SER A 69 10.92 -10.76 -1.02
C SER A 69 11.09 -10.70 -2.54
N ALA A 70 10.57 -9.65 -3.19
CA ALA A 70 10.61 -9.51 -4.65
C ALA A 70 10.69 -8.03 -5.03
N GLY A 71 10.82 -7.75 -6.33
CA GLY A 71 10.86 -6.39 -6.84
C GLY A 71 12.26 -5.78 -6.79
N PRO A 72 12.38 -4.46 -6.81
CA PRO A 72 13.67 -3.78 -6.83
C PRO A 72 14.40 -3.92 -5.50
N MET A 73 15.70 -3.63 -5.50
CA MET A 73 16.49 -3.53 -4.28
C MET A 73 15.88 -2.44 -3.39
N LYS A 74 15.76 -2.73 -2.09
CA LYS A 74 15.10 -1.83 -1.14
C LYS A 74 16.12 -0.94 -0.45
N PRO A 75 15.81 0.36 -0.26
CA PRO A 75 16.65 1.25 0.51
C PRO A 75 16.53 0.95 2.02
N LEU A 76 17.41 1.56 2.80
CA LEU A 76 17.29 1.53 4.25
C LEU A 76 15.99 2.24 4.66
N GLN A 77 15.36 1.69 5.69
CA GLN A 77 14.12 2.23 6.22
C GLN A 77 14.43 3.35 7.21
N ALA A 78 13.81 4.51 7.01
CA ALA A 78 13.90 5.60 7.95
C ALA A 78 13.07 5.30 9.20
N LEU A 79 13.33 6.05 10.27
CA LEU A 79 12.57 5.92 11.51
C LEU A 79 11.11 6.28 11.27
N LYS A 80 10.23 5.49 11.86
CA LYS A 80 8.79 5.72 11.75
C LYS A 80 8.36 6.84 12.69
N PRO A 81 7.46 7.72 12.24
CA PRO A 81 6.87 8.72 13.13
C PRO A 81 5.94 8.06 14.14
N LEU A 82 5.57 8.80 15.18
CA LEU A 82 4.52 8.36 16.08
C LEU A 82 3.20 8.33 15.33
N LYS A 83 2.38 7.32 15.63
CA LYS A 83 1.06 7.19 15.02
C LYS A 83 0.11 8.19 15.64
N GLY A 84 -0.60 8.93 14.80
CA GLY A 84 -1.68 9.80 15.23
C GLY A 84 -2.93 9.00 15.58
N LEU A 85 -3.92 9.68 16.14
CA LEU A 85 -5.21 9.07 16.42
C LEU A 85 -5.86 8.68 15.10
N LYS A 86 -6.42 7.46 15.06
CA LYS A 86 -7.12 6.98 13.87
C LYS A 86 -8.44 7.69 13.70
N SER A 87 -8.69 8.16 12.48
CA SER A 87 -10.00 8.66 12.09
C SER A 87 -10.95 7.49 11.83
N LEU A 88 -12.25 7.76 11.84
CA LEU A 88 -13.24 6.74 11.51
C LEU A 88 -13.04 6.28 10.07
N LYS A 89 -13.19 4.97 9.86
CA LYS A 89 -13.10 4.39 8.53
C LYS A 89 -14.33 4.79 7.71
N PRO A 90 -14.16 5.22 6.45
CA PRO A 90 -15.31 5.44 5.57
C PRO A 90 -16.04 4.13 5.31
N LEU A 91 -17.30 4.25 4.91
CA LEU A 91 -18.04 3.09 4.41
C LEU A 91 -17.41 2.62 3.10
N LYS A 92 -17.31 1.31 2.95
CA LYS A 92 -16.77 0.72 1.72
C LYS A 92 -17.80 0.82 0.61
N GLY A 93 -17.41 1.43 -0.51
CA GLY A 93 -18.22 1.47 -1.71
C GLY A 93 -18.20 0.12 -2.44
N LEU A 94 -19.01 0.02 -3.49
CA LEU A 94 -19.05 -1.18 -4.33
C LEU A 94 -17.70 -1.34 -5.03
N LYS A 95 -17.09 -2.51 -4.84
CA LYS A 95 -15.77 -2.80 -5.40
C LYS A 95 -15.85 -2.98 -6.92
N SER A 96 -14.89 -2.37 -7.61
CA SER A 96 -14.67 -2.65 -9.03
C SER A 96 -14.14 -4.07 -9.21
N LEU A 97 -14.24 -4.59 -10.43
CA LEU A 97 -13.69 -5.90 -10.74
C LEU A 97 -12.18 -5.88 -10.57
N LYS A 98 -11.66 -6.96 -9.98
CA LYS A 98 -10.23 -7.14 -9.82
C LYS A 98 -9.60 -7.35 -11.21
N PRO A 99 -8.65 -6.49 -11.63
CA PRO A 99 -7.99 -6.67 -12.91
C PRO A 99 -7.04 -7.86 -12.88
N LEU A 100 -6.60 -8.28 -14.05
CA LEU A 100 -5.53 -9.26 -14.16
C LEU A 100 -4.21 -8.63 -13.70
N LYS A 101 -3.40 -9.42 -13.00
CA LYS A 101 -2.08 -8.96 -12.55
C LYS A 101 -1.13 -8.89 -13.73
N SER A 102 -0.38 -7.79 -13.81
CA SER A 102 0.76 -7.71 -14.70
C SER A 102 1.92 -8.53 -14.16
N LEU A 103 2.85 -8.89 -15.04
CA LEU A 103 4.08 -9.52 -14.59
C LEU A 103 4.83 -8.58 -13.65
N LYS A 104 5.32 -9.13 -12.56
CA LYS A 104 6.08 -8.37 -11.56
C LYS A 104 7.44 -8.00 -12.12
N SER A 105 7.80 -6.74 -12.00
CA SER A 105 9.09 -6.22 -12.45
C SER A 105 10.06 -6.07 -11.28
N MET A 106 11.29 -5.68 -11.61
CA MET A 106 12.29 -5.28 -10.62
C MET A 106 12.43 -3.77 -10.55
N ASN A 107 11.39 -3.05 -10.96
CA ASN A 107 11.40 -1.59 -11.02
C ASN A 107 10.48 -0.98 -9.97
N TRP A 108 10.85 0.21 -9.52
CA TRP A 108 9.95 1.06 -8.78
C TRP A 108 8.89 1.64 -9.72
N SER A 109 7.68 1.83 -9.21
CA SER A 109 6.62 2.50 -9.93
C SER A 109 7.01 3.95 -10.21
N THR A 110 6.56 4.48 -11.33
CA THR A 110 6.65 5.92 -11.62
C THR A 110 5.58 6.70 -10.85
N MET A 111 4.61 5.98 -10.28
CA MET A 111 3.55 6.55 -9.48
C MET A 111 4.02 6.69 -8.04
N SER A 112 3.83 7.86 -7.43
CA SER A 112 4.09 8.03 -6.01
C SER A 112 3.00 7.34 -5.18
N PRO A 113 3.27 7.01 -3.89
CA PRO A 113 2.20 6.48 -3.03
C PRO A 113 0.98 7.39 -2.99
N GLN A 114 1.21 8.70 -2.93
CA GLN A 114 0.14 9.69 -2.90
C GLN A 114 -0.74 9.59 -4.14
N GLN A 115 -0.14 9.47 -5.32
CA GLN A 115 -0.89 9.31 -6.57
C GLN A 115 -1.69 8.00 -6.56
N LEU A 116 -1.13 6.92 -6.05
CA LEU A 116 -1.82 5.63 -5.99
C LEU A 116 -3.09 5.73 -5.15
N PHE A 117 -2.99 6.31 -3.94
CA PHE A 117 -4.12 6.32 -3.00
C PHE A 117 -5.12 7.44 -3.26
N GLU A 118 -4.81 8.40 -4.12
CA GLU A 118 -5.73 9.46 -4.53
C GLU A 118 -6.61 9.08 -5.74
N THR A 119 -6.47 7.87 -6.24
CA THR A 119 -7.22 7.40 -7.40
C THR A 119 -8.72 7.23 -7.10
#